data_03864efbfd5ace6cb37977d8cea24ad1
#
_entry.id   03864efbfd5ace6cb37977d8cea24ad1
#
_cell.length_a   1.000
_cell.length_b   1.000
_cell.length_c   1.000
_cell.angle_alpha   90.00
_cell.angle_beta   90.00
_cell.angle_gamma   90.00
#
_symmetry.space_group_name_H-M   'P 1'
#
loop_
_entity.id
_entity.type
_entity.pdbx_description
1 polymer ?
#
loop_
_entity_poly.entity_id
_entity_poly.type
_entity_poly.pdbx_seq_one_letter_code
_entity_poly.pdbx_strand_id
1 'polypeptide(L)'
;MSFHRIVCLTEETVETLYLLGQDHRIVGVTGYAIRPARVRREKPRVGAFTSADLEKIKALNPDLVLTFSDLQADIAAGLIRAGIEVHAFNHRDVAGILRMIRTLGALLGCIDQAGALIAGYEARI
;
A
#
# COMPACT_ATOMS: atom_id res chain seq x y z
N MET A 1 -7.38 16.39 3.89
CA MET A 1 -6.85 15.73 5.06
C MET A 1 -6.69 14.28 4.80
N SER A 2 -5.61 13.89 4.31
CA SER A 2 -5.36 12.47 4.12
C SER A 2 -3.87 12.24 4.24
N PHE A 3 -3.47 11.01 4.00
CA PHE A 3 -2.08 10.64 4.12
C PHE A 3 -1.31 11.10 2.89
N HIS A 4 -0.11 11.63 3.10
CA HIS A 4 0.70 12.20 2.03
C HIS A 4 2.01 11.47 1.78
N ARG A 5 2.47 10.64 2.74
CA ARG A 5 3.74 9.93 2.64
C ARG A 5 3.50 8.46 3.00
N ILE A 6 3.28 7.66 1.98
CA ILE A 6 2.82 6.28 2.15
C ILE A 6 3.93 5.31 1.78
N VAL A 7 4.19 4.34 2.66
CA VAL A 7 5.04 3.20 2.35
C VAL A 7 4.16 1.99 2.13
N CYS A 8 4.32 1.32 1.00
CA CYS A 8 3.54 0.15 0.63
C CYS A 8 4.41 -1.09 0.73
N LEU A 9 4.10 -1.96 1.68
CA LEU A 9 4.87 -3.19 1.91
C LEU A 9 4.35 -4.38 1.12
N THR A 10 3.40 -4.17 0.21
CA THR A 10 2.86 -5.21 -0.66
C THR A 10 2.76 -4.73 -2.10
N GLU A 11 2.87 -5.67 -3.04
CA GLU A 11 2.75 -5.36 -4.46
C GLU A 11 1.38 -4.82 -4.82
N GLU A 12 0.33 -5.40 -4.22
CA GLU A 12 -1.05 -5.05 -4.56
C GLU A 12 -1.38 -3.61 -4.21
N THR A 13 -0.95 -3.14 -3.06
CA THR A 13 -1.21 -1.75 -2.67
C THR A 13 -0.43 -0.78 -3.55
N VAL A 14 0.78 -1.14 -3.95
CA VAL A 14 1.57 -0.32 -4.89
C VAL A 14 0.82 -0.17 -6.20
N GLU A 15 0.45 -1.29 -6.81
CA GLU A 15 -0.24 -1.28 -8.10
C GLU A 15 -1.56 -0.51 -8.01
N THR A 16 -2.32 -0.75 -6.93
CA THR A 16 -3.60 -0.08 -6.75
C THR A 16 -3.45 1.44 -6.63
N LEU A 17 -2.46 1.91 -5.87
CA LEU A 17 -2.26 3.36 -5.74
C LEU A 17 -1.87 4.00 -7.06
N TYR A 18 -1.06 3.33 -7.89
CA TYR A 18 -0.78 3.82 -9.23
C TYR A 18 -2.05 3.89 -10.08
N LEU A 19 -2.89 2.85 -10.01
CA LEU A 19 -4.14 2.82 -10.77
C LEU A 19 -5.14 3.87 -10.31
N LEU A 20 -5.09 4.25 -9.04
CA LEU A 20 -5.95 5.30 -8.49
C LEU A 20 -5.40 6.71 -8.73
N GLY A 21 -4.26 6.84 -9.39
CA GLY A 21 -3.63 8.14 -9.61
C GLY A 21 -3.02 8.74 -8.35
N GLN A 22 -2.67 7.90 -7.37
CA GLN A 22 -2.15 8.33 -6.08
C GLN A 22 -0.69 7.99 -5.88
N ASP A 23 0.02 7.65 -6.95
CA ASP A 23 1.43 7.26 -6.88
C ASP A 23 2.34 8.36 -6.34
N HIS A 24 1.95 9.62 -6.49
CA HIS A 24 2.73 10.74 -5.94
C HIS A 24 2.83 10.71 -4.41
N ARG A 25 1.95 9.97 -3.74
CA ARG A 25 1.97 9.83 -2.28
C ARG A 25 2.89 8.71 -1.81
N ILE A 26 3.31 7.81 -2.71
CA ILE A 26 4.18 6.69 -2.34
C ILE A 26 5.61 7.18 -2.16
N VAL A 27 6.18 6.94 -0.99
CA VAL A 27 7.58 7.30 -0.70
C VAL A 27 8.49 6.09 -0.55
N GLY A 28 7.94 4.88 -0.48
CA GLY A 28 8.71 3.66 -0.39
C GLY A 28 7.86 2.45 -0.72
N VAL A 29 8.49 1.39 -1.24
CA VAL A 29 7.77 0.20 -1.70
C VAL A 29 8.52 -1.07 -1.30
N THR A 30 7.78 -2.19 -1.26
CA THR A 30 8.39 -3.50 -1.13
C THR A 30 9.34 -3.77 -2.29
N GLY A 31 10.41 -4.53 -2.03
CA GLY A 31 11.37 -4.90 -3.06
C GLY A 31 10.78 -5.74 -4.18
N TYR A 32 9.60 -6.31 -3.98
CA TYR A 32 8.92 -7.12 -5.00
C TYR A 32 7.96 -6.32 -5.86
N ALA A 33 7.81 -5.03 -5.64
CA ALA A 33 6.92 -4.19 -6.46
C ALA A 33 7.46 -4.09 -7.89
N ILE A 34 6.67 -4.57 -8.86
CA ILE A 34 7.08 -4.61 -10.26
C ILE A 34 6.07 -3.99 -11.21
N ARG A 35 4.89 -3.66 -10.73
CA ARG A 35 3.82 -3.06 -11.54
C ARG A 35 3.33 -1.75 -10.94
N PRO A 36 3.27 -0.68 -11.74
CA PRO A 36 3.76 -0.61 -13.13
C PRO A 36 5.29 -0.68 -13.17
N ALA A 37 5.85 -1.00 -14.34
CA ALA A 37 7.29 -1.21 -14.47
C ALA A 37 8.10 0.00 -13.97
N ARG A 38 7.57 1.22 -14.12
CA ARG A 38 8.27 2.45 -13.72
C ARG A 38 8.49 2.56 -12.20
N VAL A 39 7.77 1.76 -11.39
CA VAL A 39 7.91 1.82 -9.93
C VAL A 39 9.35 1.52 -9.51
N ARG A 40 10.03 0.66 -10.25
CA ARG A 40 11.39 0.27 -9.93
C ARG A 40 12.38 1.42 -10.06
N ARG A 41 12.05 2.41 -10.87
CA ARG A 41 12.87 3.62 -11.05
C ARG A 41 12.44 4.76 -10.15
N GLU A 42 11.15 4.82 -9.82
CA GLU A 42 10.57 5.99 -9.16
C GLU A 42 10.60 5.93 -7.64
N LYS A 43 10.57 4.72 -7.07
CA LYS A 43 10.35 4.58 -5.62
C LYS A 43 11.45 3.77 -4.96
N PRO A 44 11.98 4.25 -3.82
CA PRO A 44 12.98 3.50 -3.07
C PRO A 44 12.36 2.24 -2.47
N ARG A 45 13.16 1.18 -2.42
CA ARG A 45 12.74 -0.10 -1.85
C ARG A 45 13.15 -0.17 -0.39
N VAL A 46 12.26 -0.75 0.42
CA VAL A 46 12.48 -0.86 1.86
C VAL A 46 12.65 -2.31 2.32
N GLY A 47 12.95 -3.22 1.41
CA GLY A 47 13.22 -4.61 1.74
C GLY A 47 12.19 -5.56 1.14
N ALA A 48 12.36 -6.85 1.43
CA ALA A 48 11.49 -7.90 0.94
C ALA A 48 10.20 -7.95 1.75
N PHE A 49 9.26 -8.81 1.34
CA PHE A 49 7.94 -8.90 1.97
C PHE A 49 8.03 -9.19 3.48
N THR A 50 8.78 -10.23 3.86
CA THR A 50 8.87 -10.63 5.27
C THR A 50 10.08 -10.05 5.99
N SER A 51 10.94 -9.33 5.29
CA SER A 51 12.17 -8.77 5.87
C SER A 51 12.32 -7.28 5.53
N ALA A 52 11.22 -6.54 5.65
CA ALA A 52 11.24 -5.10 5.45
C ALA A 52 12.16 -4.45 6.49
N ASP A 53 12.91 -3.45 6.04
CA ASP A 53 13.89 -2.75 6.87
C ASP A 53 13.22 -1.60 7.61
N LEU A 54 13.00 -1.79 8.91
CA LEU A 54 12.32 -0.82 9.74
C LEU A 54 13.02 0.55 9.74
N GLU A 55 14.36 0.55 9.76
CA GLU A 55 15.11 1.81 9.78
C GLU A 55 14.98 2.56 8.47
N LYS A 56 14.98 1.85 7.34
CA LYS A 56 14.74 2.50 6.05
C LYS A 56 13.35 3.10 5.97
N ILE A 57 12.35 2.38 6.49
CA ILE A 57 10.97 2.88 6.51
C ILE A 57 10.90 4.15 7.35
N LYS A 58 11.47 4.12 8.55
CA LYS A 58 11.46 5.28 9.45
C LYS A 58 12.17 6.49 8.81
N ALA A 59 13.25 6.25 8.09
CA ALA A 59 14.01 7.31 7.44
C ALA A 59 13.20 8.02 6.36
N LEU A 60 12.21 7.36 5.77
CA LEU A 60 11.33 7.96 4.78
C LEU A 60 10.26 8.84 5.41
N ASN A 61 10.14 8.81 6.72
CA ASN A 61 9.18 9.61 7.48
C ASN A 61 7.75 9.46 6.96
N PRO A 62 7.22 8.23 6.91
CA PRO A 62 5.86 8.01 6.41
C PRO A 62 4.80 8.44 7.41
N ASP A 63 3.65 8.85 6.91
CA ASP A 63 2.47 9.08 7.75
C ASP A 63 1.47 7.93 7.66
N LEU A 64 1.73 6.95 6.80
CA LEU A 64 0.95 5.72 6.71
C LEU A 64 1.80 4.61 6.11
N VAL A 65 1.73 3.42 6.70
CA VAL A 65 2.34 2.23 6.13
C VAL A 65 1.25 1.19 5.91
N LEU A 66 1.21 0.63 4.71
CA LEU A 66 0.24 -0.39 4.34
C LEU A 66 0.92 -1.76 4.40
N THR A 67 0.37 -2.65 5.22
CA THR A 67 0.90 -4.01 5.41
C THR A 67 -0.15 -5.03 5.00
N PHE A 68 0.23 -6.30 4.98
CA PHE A 68 -0.66 -7.38 4.61
C PHE A 68 -0.39 -8.62 5.45
N SER A 69 -1.47 -9.19 6.01
CA SER A 69 -1.52 -10.49 6.67
C SER A 69 -0.62 -10.61 7.90
N ASP A 70 -0.73 -11.75 8.55
CA ASP A 70 0.06 -12.10 9.72
C ASP A 70 1.55 -12.28 9.40
N LEU A 71 1.89 -12.51 8.13
CA LEU A 71 3.30 -12.65 7.73
C LEU A 71 4.08 -11.36 7.95
N GLN A 72 3.40 -10.21 8.00
CA GLN A 72 4.02 -8.92 8.28
C GLN A 72 3.69 -8.39 9.68
N ALA A 73 3.17 -9.25 10.56
CA ALA A 73 2.74 -8.81 11.89
C ALA A 73 3.88 -8.21 12.71
N ASP A 74 5.08 -8.79 12.63
CA ASP A 74 6.21 -8.30 13.42
C ASP A 74 6.65 -6.91 12.96
N ILE A 75 6.74 -6.68 11.65
CA ILE A 75 7.11 -5.36 11.15
C ILE A 75 6.03 -4.34 11.47
N ALA A 76 4.76 -4.73 11.39
CA ALA A 76 3.65 -3.86 11.76
C ALA A 76 3.74 -3.46 13.23
N ALA A 77 4.04 -4.42 14.11
CA ALA A 77 4.21 -4.14 15.54
C ALA A 77 5.34 -3.14 15.77
N GLY A 78 6.47 -3.32 15.09
CA GLY A 78 7.61 -2.40 15.20
C GLY A 78 7.26 -0.99 14.74
N LEU A 79 6.49 -0.88 13.65
CA LEU A 79 6.05 0.42 13.14
C LEU A 79 5.11 1.10 14.11
N ILE A 80 4.18 0.35 14.68
CA ILE A 80 3.23 0.89 15.67
C ILE A 80 4.00 1.40 16.90
N ARG A 81 4.97 0.64 17.39
CA ARG A 81 5.79 1.06 18.53
C ARG A 81 6.59 2.32 18.23
N ALA A 82 6.94 2.53 16.96
CA ALA A 82 7.64 3.73 16.53
C ALA A 82 6.71 4.93 16.34
N GLY A 83 5.41 4.76 16.58
CA GLY A 83 4.45 5.85 16.46
C GLY A 83 3.94 6.08 15.04
N ILE A 84 4.09 5.11 14.16
CA ILE A 84 3.68 5.23 12.76
C ILE A 84 2.31 4.60 12.57
N GLU A 85 1.44 5.29 11.85
CA GLU A 85 0.11 4.78 11.51
C GLU A 85 0.24 3.61 10.54
N VAL A 86 -0.45 2.49 10.83
CA VAL A 86 -0.40 1.28 10.02
C VAL A 86 -1.82 0.82 9.69
N HIS A 87 -2.03 0.43 8.45
CA HIS A 87 -3.26 -0.26 8.07
C HIS A 87 -2.88 -1.62 7.50
N ALA A 88 -3.36 -2.69 8.13
CA ALA A 88 -3.06 -4.05 7.71
C ALA A 88 -4.25 -4.62 6.93
N PHE A 89 -4.01 -5.02 5.69
CA PHE A 89 -5.01 -5.72 4.90
C PHE A 89 -4.86 -7.22 5.11
N ASN A 90 -5.97 -7.94 4.98
CA ASN A 90 -5.93 -9.40 5.18
C ASN A 90 -6.93 -10.08 4.25
N HIS A 91 -7.03 -9.59 3.03
CA HIS A 91 -7.96 -10.15 2.05
C HIS A 91 -7.49 -11.51 1.55
N ARG A 92 -8.44 -12.38 1.24
CA ARG A 92 -8.16 -13.76 0.85
C ARG A 92 -8.90 -14.18 -0.41
N ASP A 93 -9.71 -13.29 -0.99
CA ASP A 93 -10.54 -13.60 -2.16
C ASP A 93 -10.77 -12.33 -2.97
N VAL A 94 -11.46 -12.48 -4.09
CA VAL A 94 -11.76 -11.37 -5.00
C VAL A 94 -12.57 -10.28 -4.29
N ALA A 95 -13.57 -10.67 -3.51
CA ALA A 95 -14.39 -9.70 -2.77
C ALA A 95 -13.53 -8.89 -1.81
N GLY A 96 -12.55 -9.54 -1.17
CA GLY A 96 -11.63 -8.87 -0.27
C GLY A 96 -10.70 -7.90 -0.99
N ILE A 97 -10.27 -8.25 -2.20
CA ILE A 97 -9.44 -7.36 -3.02
C ILE A 97 -10.24 -6.10 -3.38
N LEU A 98 -11.49 -6.25 -3.79
CA LEU A 98 -12.34 -5.10 -4.10
C LEU A 98 -12.57 -4.24 -2.88
N ARG A 99 -12.72 -4.85 -1.71
CA ARG A 99 -12.86 -4.12 -0.45
C ARG A 99 -11.57 -3.35 -0.11
N MET A 100 -10.42 -3.93 -0.38
CA MET A 100 -9.13 -3.24 -0.21
C MET A 100 -9.06 -1.98 -1.05
N ILE A 101 -9.49 -2.06 -2.31
CA ILE A 101 -9.51 -0.91 -3.21
C ILE A 101 -10.44 0.17 -2.64
N ARG A 102 -11.62 -0.22 -2.17
CA ARG A 102 -12.59 0.72 -1.58
C ARG A 102 -12.01 1.38 -0.34
N THR A 103 -11.35 0.61 0.50
CA THR A 103 -10.72 1.14 1.73
C THR A 103 -9.63 2.14 1.39
N LEU A 104 -8.79 1.85 0.40
CA LEU A 104 -7.77 2.80 -0.03
C LEU A 104 -8.38 4.08 -0.57
N GLY A 105 -9.47 3.97 -1.33
CA GLY A 105 -10.19 5.13 -1.81
C GLY A 105 -10.67 6.02 -0.67
N ALA A 106 -11.20 5.42 0.39
CA ALA A 106 -11.68 6.15 1.56
C ALA A 106 -10.52 6.78 2.33
N LEU A 107 -9.45 6.02 2.56
CA LEU A 107 -8.27 6.51 3.31
C LEU A 107 -7.62 7.70 2.60
N LEU A 108 -7.61 7.71 1.27
CA LEU A 108 -6.88 8.69 0.50
C LEU A 108 -7.76 9.77 -0.10
N GLY A 109 -9.06 9.74 0.18
CA GLY A 109 -9.98 10.74 -0.33
C GLY A 109 -10.22 10.66 -1.84
N CYS A 110 -10.14 9.45 -2.42
CA CYS A 110 -10.36 9.24 -3.84
C CYS A 110 -11.42 8.15 -4.08
N ILE A 111 -12.57 8.29 -3.42
CA ILE A 111 -13.66 7.31 -3.47
C ILE A 111 -14.17 7.12 -4.90
N ASP A 112 -14.28 8.19 -5.68
CA ASP A 112 -14.80 8.09 -7.04
C ASP A 112 -13.86 7.28 -7.93
N GLN A 113 -12.56 7.51 -7.83
CA GLN A 113 -11.57 6.76 -8.58
C GLN A 113 -11.59 5.29 -8.19
N ALA A 114 -11.70 5.02 -6.88
CA ALA A 114 -11.77 3.64 -6.38
C ALA A 114 -13.03 2.95 -6.90
N GLY A 115 -14.17 3.65 -6.91
CA GLY A 115 -15.43 3.12 -7.44
C GLY A 115 -15.32 2.77 -8.92
N ALA A 116 -14.67 3.62 -9.70
CA ALA A 116 -14.48 3.37 -11.12
C ALA A 116 -13.57 2.15 -11.35
N LEU A 117 -12.51 2.02 -10.57
CA LEU A 117 -11.61 0.88 -10.68
C LEU A 117 -12.32 -0.42 -10.32
N ILE A 118 -13.12 -0.42 -9.25
CA ILE A 118 -13.89 -1.59 -8.83
C ILE A 118 -14.88 -1.99 -9.91
N ALA A 119 -15.61 -1.01 -10.49
CA ALA A 119 -16.57 -1.27 -11.55
C ALA A 119 -15.88 -1.91 -12.75
N GLY A 120 -14.68 -1.46 -13.10
CA GLY A 120 -13.91 -2.04 -14.19
C GLY A 120 -13.54 -3.49 -13.93
N TYR A 121 -13.18 -3.84 -12.71
CA TYR A 121 -12.89 -5.23 -12.36
C TYR A 121 -14.15 -6.08 -12.37
N GLU A 122 -15.25 -5.57 -11.83
CA GLU A 122 -16.51 -6.31 -11.79
C GLU A 122 -17.04 -6.60 -13.20
N ALA A 123 -16.82 -5.69 -14.13
CA ALA A 123 -17.25 -5.90 -15.50
C ALA A 123 -16.50 -7.04 -16.21
N ARG A 124 -15.34 -7.44 -15.69
CA ARG A 124 -14.53 -8.51 -16.27
C ARG A 124 -14.76 -9.87 -15.60
N ILE A 125 -15.48 -9.86 -14.52
CA ILE A 125 -15.81 -11.07 -13.78
C ILE A 125 -17.19 -11.57 -14.25
#